data_7e8ac1abb869e6db65a884001e951a11
#
_entry.id   7e8ac1abb869e6db65a884001e951a11
#
_cell.length_a   1.000
_cell.length_b   1.000
_cell.length_c   1.000
_cell.angle_alpha   90.00
_cell.angle_beta   90.00
_cell.angle_gamma   90.00
#
_symmetry.space_group_name_H-M   'P 1'
#
loop_
_entity.id
_entity.type
_entity.pdbx_description
1 polymer ?
#
loop_
_entity_poly.entity_id
_entity_poly.type
_entity_poly.pdbx_seq_one_letter_code
_entity_poly.pdbx_strand_id
1 'polypeptide(L)'
;MDKEIKQEVFEYRGVDSLYLARLLKDTAEEITYDEPVHFAYVAEVGKTTDSSSEPHYYDNKPMVVVSSESDDKITIVIAPPELERLSAITGKSFDPETGMMVEGPSKNDYWAIMYRTKGTDGAWRYVSRLKGRFGTPEESTKTEDDGTETTNTSVEFTGIYTTHEFDKGRYNDTTKKWEKGSAKGIVVDERYGKADVSTFFEKVQTPDTIKATTASDPQTQSAKSSKSVN
;
A
#
# COMPACT_ATOMS: atom_id res chain seq x y z
N MET A 1 -9.95 20.65 -32.39
CA MET A 1 -8.53 20.29 -32.23
C MET A 1 -8.49 19.14 -31.24
N ASP A 2 -8.47 17.92 -31.78
CA ASP A 2 -8.30 16.72 -30.94
C ASP A 2 -6.89 16.74 -30.39
N LYS A 3 -6.79 16.87 -29.06
CA LYS A 3 -5.55 16.64 -28.34
C LYS A 3 -5.28 15.14 -28.42
N GLU A 4 -4.39 14.78 -29.34
CA GLU A 4 -3.80 13.44 -29.36
C GLU A 4 -3.18 13.18 -27.97
N ILE A 5 -3.84 12.34 -27.20
CA ILE A 5 -3.31 11.90 -25.90
C ILE A 5 -2.21 10.89 -26.27
N LYS A 6 -0.97 11.36 -26.32
CA LYS A 6 0.21 10.48 -26.35
C LYS A 6 0.26 9.75 -25.02
N GLN A 7 -0.27 8.55 -24.99
CA GLN A 7 -0.10 7.65 -23.86
C GLN A 7 1.30 7.05 -23.96
N GLU A 8 2.19 7.45 -23.07
CA GLU A 8 3.46 6.75 -22.89
C GLU A 8 3.18 5.36 -22.32
N VAL A 9 3.64 4.34 -23.02
CA VAL A 9 3.47 2.95 -22.60
C VAL A 9 4.59 2.62 -21.63
N PHE A 10 4.23 2.24 -20.43
CA PHE A 10 5.16 1.74 -19.43
C PHE A 10 4.53 0.53 -18.71
N GLU A 11 5.38 -0.32 -18.13
CA GLU A 11 4.99 -1.46 -17.32
C GLU A 11 5.60 -1.32 -15.93
N TYR A 12 4.94 -1.88 -14.92
CA TYR A 12 5.54 -1.96 -13.58
C TYR A 12 6.48 -3.17 -13.53
N ARG A 13 7.72 -2.90 -13.07
CA ARG A 13 8.72 -3.94 -12.84
C ARG A 13 9.40 -3.71 -11.50
N GLY A 14 9.12 -4.56 -10.57
CA GLY A 14 9.73 -4.49 -9.24
C GLY A 14 8.85 -3.74 -8.23
N VAL A 15 8.95 -4.23 -7.03
CA VAL A 15 8.34 -3.70 -5.82
C VAL A 15 9.41 -3.74 -4.73
N ASP A 16 9.46 -2.73 -3.89
CA ASP A 16 10.34 -2.68 -2.74
C ASP A 16 9.77 -1.86 -1.58
N SER A 17 10.54 -1.78 -0.49
CA SER A 17 10.28 -0.88 0.64
C SER A 17 8.93 -1.15 1.31
N LEU A 18 8.70 -2.41 1.73
CA LEU A 18 7.51 -2.76 2.48
C LEU A 18 7.65 -2.32 3.94
N TYR A 19 6.85 -1.30 4.33
CA TYR A 19 6.75 -0.78 5.68
C TYR A 19 5.35 -1.03 6.23
N LEU A 20 5.29 -1.33 7.52
CA LEU A 20 4.05 -1.50 8.27
C LEU A 20 4.00 -0.50 9.43
N ALA A 21 2.78 -0.05 9.74
CA ALA A 21 2.50 0.73 10.95
C ALA A 21 1.20 0.25 11.58
N ARG A 22 1.20 0.03 12.89
CA ARG A 22 -0.02 -0.36 13.60
C ARG A 22 -0.96 0.84 13.68
N LEU A 23 -2.25 0.62 13.42
CA LEU A 23 -3.29 1.62 13.59
C LEU A 23 -3.66 1.68 15.07
N LEU A 24 -3.38 2.81 15.71
CA LEU A 24 -3.64 3.03 17.14
C LEU A 24 -5.06 3.53 17.39
N LYS A 25 -5.54 4.43 16.52
CA LYS A 25 -6.85 5.06 16.66
C LYS A 25 -7.44 5.35 15.28
N ASP A 26 -8.73 5.09 15.11
CA ASP A 26 -9.49 5.42 13.92
C ASP A 26 -10.92 5.78 14.32
N THR A 27 -11.17 7.06 14.51
CA THR A 27 -12.46 7.65 14.86
C THR A 27 -12.85 8.70 13.83
N ALA A 28 -14.05 9.23 13.92
CA ALA A 28 -14.48 10.31 13.02
C ALA A 28 -13.57 11.57 13.12
N GLU A 29 -13.05 11.84 14.32
CA GLU A 29 -12.24 13.03 14.61
C GLU A 29 -10.76 12.83 14.29
N GLU A 30 -10.24 11.62 14.47
CA GLU A 30 -8.78 11.41 14.48
C GLU A 30 -8.40 10.03 13.98
N ILE A 31 -7.31 9.97 13.22
CA ILE A 31 -6.61 8.74 12.86
C ILE A 31 -5.14 8.85 13.25
N THR A 32 -4.62 7.84 13.98
CA THR A 32 -3.24 7.81 14.43
C THR A 32 -2.61 6.43 14.24
N TYR A 33 -1.32 6.42 13.95
CA TYR A 33 -0.53 5.23 13.69
C TYR A 33 0.74 5.23 14.56
N ASP A 34 1.28 4.04 14.79
CA ASP A 34 2.64 3.88 15.24
C ASP A 34 3.64 4.34 14.16
N GLU A 35 4.90 4.49 14.53
CA GLU A 35 5.99 4.75 13.60
C GLU A 35 6.13 3.58 12.61
N PRO A 36 6.24 3.85 11.30
CA PRO A 36 6.41 2.80 10.31
C PRO A 36 7.72 2.04 10.47
N VAL A 37 7.67 0.73 10.41
CA VAL A 37 8.84 -0.16 10.48
C VAL A 37 8.99 -0.91 9.18
N HIS A 38 10.22 -1.03 8.67
CA HIS A 38 10.51 -1.91 7.55
C HIS A 38 10.21 -3.35 7.97
N PHE A 39 9.31 -4.01 7.25
CA PHE A 39 8.80 -5.32 7.66
C PHE A 39 9.64 -6.48 7.14
N ALA A 40 9.77 -6.59 5.82
CA ALA A 40 10.50 -7.66 5.15
C ALA A 40 10.87 -7.25 3.73
N TYR A 41 11.78 -8.01 3.12
CA TYR A 41 12.05 -7.88 1.69
C TYR A 41 10.90 -8.49 0.90
N VAL A 42 10.32 -7.70 0.02
CA VAL A 42 9.14 -8.08 -0.77
C VAL A 42 9.55 -8.57 -2.15
N ALA A 43 8.96 -9.68 -2.58
CA ALA A 43 9.14 -10.24 -3.91
C ALA A 43 8.00 -9.86 -4.84
N GLU A 44 6.75 -9.86 -4.32
CA GLU A 44 5.56 -9.58 -5.12
C GLU A 44 4.47 -8.94 -4.25
N VAL A 45 3.69 -8.04 -4.85
CA VAL A 45 2.45 -7.50 -4.27
C VAL A 45 1.38 -7.53 -5.35
N GLY A 46 0.34 -8.31 -5.10
CA GLY A 46 -0.87 -8.38 -5.91
C GLY A 46 -2.05 -7.72 -5.19
N LYS A 47 -2.89 -7.01 -5.91
CA LYS A 47 -4.12 -6.41 -5.35
C LYS A 47 -5.32 -6.79 -6.20
N THR A 48 -6.37 -7.29 -5.55
CA THR A 48 -7.70 -7.45 -6.11
C THR A 48 -8.70 -6.66 -5.27
N THR A 49 -9.75 -6.13 -5.91
CA THR A 49 -10.85 -5.46 -5.20
C THR A 49 -12.12 -6.23 -5.55
N ASP A 50 -12.79 -6.73 -4.54
CA ASP A 50 -14.08 -7.37 -4.74
C ASP A 50 -15.10 -6.27 -5.07
N SER A 51 -15.74 -6.38 -6.24
CA SER A 51 -16.80 -5.47 -6.66
C SER A 51 -18.01 -6.28 -7.11
N SER A 52 -19.19 -5.85 -6.72
CA SER A 52 -20.43 -6.39 -7.24
C SER A 52 -21.12 -5.35 -8.10
N SER A 53 -21.75 -5.82 -9.16
CA SER A 53 -22.51 -4.97 -10.07
C SER A 53 -23.82 -5.68 -10.42
N GLU A 54 -24.93 -5.12 -9.99
CA GLU A 54 -26.25 -5.68 -10.25
C GLU A 54 -27.07 -4.76 -11.17
N PRO A 55 -27.46 -5.24 -12.37
CA PRO A 55 -28.37 -4.51 -13.21
C PRO A 55 -29.82 -4.62 -12.72
N HIS A 56 -30.49 -3.51 -12.54
CA HIS A 56 -31.91 -3.44 -12.26
C HIS A 56 -32.68 -3.25 -13.57
N TYR A 57 -33.67 -4.10 -13.79
CA TYR A 57 -34.45 -4.14 -15.00
C TYR A 57 -35.80 -3.44 -14.80
N TYR A 58 -36.14 -2.56 -15.75
CA TYR A 58 -37.47 -1.95 -15.89
C TYR A 58 -37.93 -2.12 -17.31
N ASP A 59 -39.19 -2.45 -17.54
CA ASP A 59 -39.77 -2.75 -18.86
C ASP A 59 -38.92 -3.75 -19.69
N ASN A 60 -38.40 -4.79 -19.02
CA ASN A 60 -37.52 -5.83 -19.59
C ASN A 60 -36.19 -5.31 -20.17
N LYS A 61 -35.74 -4.13 -19.71
CA LYS A 61 -34.47 -3.54 -20.11
C LYS A 61 -33.64 -3.18 -18.88
N PRO A 62 -32.31 -3.40 -18.89
CA PRO A 62 -31.45 -2.92 -17.81
C PRO A 62 -31.40 -1.37 -17.87
N MET A 63 -31.93 -0.70 -16.87
CA MET A 63 -31.96 0.76 -16.80
C MET A 63 -31.03 1.36 -15.77
N VAL A 64 -30.72 0.61 -14.72
CA VAL A 64 -29.83 1.06 -13.65
C VAL A 64 -28.87 -0.07 -13.32
N VAL A 65 -27.59 0.25 -13.17
CA VAL A 65 -26.58 -0.66 -12.65
C VAL A 65 -26.13 -0.13 -11.30
N VAL A 66 -26.36 -0.90 -10.25
CA VAL A 66 -25.85 -0.60 -8.92
C VAL A 66 -24.55 -1.35 -8.74
N SER A 67 -23.45 -0.63 -8.53
CA SER A 67 -22.15 -1.22 -8.23
C SER A 67 -21.70 -0.83 -6.84
N SER A 68 -21.14 -1.78 -6.13
CA SER A 68 -20.50 -1.57 -4.82
C SER A 68 -19.08 -2.11 -4.85
N GLU A 69 -18.16 -1.37 -4.27
CA GLU A 69 -16.81 -1.85 -3.96
C GLU A 69 -16.77 -2.35 -2.53
N SER A 70 -16.24 -3.56 -2.35
CA SER A 70 -15.99 -4.15 -1.05
C SER A 70 -14.49 -3.97 -0.66
N ASP A 71 -13.96 -4.92 0.05
CA ASP A 71 -12.62 -4.92 0.59
C ASP A 71 -11.55 -5.09 -0.49
N ASP A 72 -10.36 -4.55 -0.23
CA ASP A 72 -9.19 -4.80 -1.05
C ASP A 72 -8.43 -6.02 -0.51
N LYS A 73 -8.28 -7.07 -1.29
CA LYS A 73 -7.42 -8.21 -0.98
C LYS A 73 -6.05 -7.99 -1.59
N ILE A 74 -5.04 -7.95 -0.74
CA ILE A 74 -3.67 -7.70 -1.14
C ILE A 74 -2.83 -8.89 -0.72
N THR A 75 -2.33 -9.63 -1.70
CA THR A 75 -1.40 -10.74 -1.49
C THR A 75 0.02 -10.19 -1.56
N ILE A 76 0.81 -10.46 -0.53
CA ILE A 76 2.19 -9.98 -0.41
C ILE A 76 3.09 -11.20 -0.25
N VAL A 77 4.00 -11.38 -1.20
CA VAL A 77 5.03 -12.43 -1.15
C VAL A 77 6.33 -11.80 -0.65
N ILE A 78 6.83 -12.31 0.46
CA ILE A 78 7.99 -11.78 1.17
C ILE A 78 9.03 -12.86 1.46
N ALA A 79 10.28 -12.46 1.65
CA ALA A 79 11.25 -13.31 2.31
C ALA A 79 10.74 -13.66 3.72
N PRO A 80 10.98 -14.88 4.22
CA PRO A 80 10.49 -15.29 5.53
C PRO A 80 10.86 -14.25 6.59
N PRO A 81 9.88 -13.65 7.28
CA PRO A 81 10.15 -12.63 8.30
C PRO A 81 10.61 -13.29 9.60
N GLU A 82 11.26 -12.52 10.45
CA GLU A 82 11.56 -12.93 11.81
C GLU A 82 10.27 -13.29 12.57
N LEU A 83 10.34 -14.28 13.44
CA LEU A 83 9.17 -14.80 14.16
C LEU A 83 8.48 -13.73 15.03
N GLU A 84 9.22 -12.79 15.58
CA GLU A 84 8.69 -11.64 16.31
C GLU A 84 7.79 -10.77 15.41
N ARG A 85 8.26 -10.46 14.20
CA ARG A 85 7.50 -9.67 13.21
C ARG A 85 6.26 -10.41 12.73
N LEU A 86 6.40 -11.72 12.51
CA LEU A 86 5.29 -12.58 12.13
C LEU A 86 4.22 -12.62 13.23
N SER A 87 4.63 -12.73 14.49
CA SER A 87 3.72 -12.71 15.64
C SER A 87 2.97 -11.38 15.74
N ALA A 88 3.63 -10.26 15.48
CA ALA A 88 3.02 -8.93 15.53
C ALA A 88 1.86 -8.79 14.52
N ILE A 89 2.05 -9.18 13.26
CA ILE A 89 1.00 -9.07 12.22
C ILE A 89 -0.13 -10.08 12.38
N THR A 90 0.17 -11.26 12.94
CA THR A 90 -0.82 -12.31 13.20
C THR A 90 -1.52 -12.16 14.55
N GLY A 91 -1.06 -11.21 15.39
CA GLY A 91 -1.58 -10.98 16.73
C GLY A 91 -1.31 -12.13 17.70
N LYS A 92 -0.30 -12.94 17.43
CA LYS A 92 0.15 -14.04 18.30
C LYS A 92 1.05 -13.50 19.41
N SER A 93 1.23 -14.28 20.48
CA SER A 93 2.14 -13.92 21.57
C SER A 93 3.54 -14.39 21.24
N PHE A 94 4.52 -13.50 21.39
CA PHE A 94 5.94 -13.80 21.21
C PHE A 94 6.67 -13.61 22.55
N ASP A 95 7.53 -14.56 22.89
CA ASP A 95 8.41 -14.51 24.06
C ASP A 95 9.83 -14.18 23.60
N PRO A 96 10.35 -12.98 23.89
CA PRO A 96 11.69 -12.58 23.46
C PRO A 96 12.82 -13.32 24.21
N GLU A 97 12.55 -13.91 25.37
CA GLU A 97 13.57 -14.63 26.15
C GLU A 97 13.86 -16.01 25.54
N THR A 98 12.83 -16.68 25.04
CA THR A 98 12.95 -18.02 24.47
C THR A 98 12.90 -18.06 22.95
N GLY A 99 12.46 -16.94 22.31
CA GLY A 99 12.19 -16.88 20.87
C GLY A 99 10.96 -17.66 20.45
N MET A 100 10.08 -18.01 21.39
CA MET A 100 8.89 -18.83 21.14
C MET A 100 7.70 -17.96 20.73
N MET A 101 7.00 -18.35 19.66
CA MET A 101 5.68 -17.83 19.33
C MET A 101 4.60 -18.83 19.75
N VAL A 102 3.60 -18.36 20.50
CA VAL A 102 2.48 -19.19 20.94
C VAL A 102 1.31 -19.01 19.97
N GLU A 103 0.90 -20.09 19.31
CA GLU A 103 -0.24 -20.15 18.40
C GLU A 103 -1.58 -20.20 19.14
N GLY A 104 -1.79 -19.27 20.03
CA GLY A 104 -3.05 -19.07 20.76
C GLY A 104 -4.02 -18.14 20.01
N PRO A 105 -5.08 -17.66 20.70
CA PRO A 105 -5.98 -16.66 20.15
C PRO A 105 -5.25 -15.40 19.68
N SER A 106 -5.59 -14.92 18.49
CA SER A 106 -4.96 -13.72 17.90
C SER A 106 -5.59 -12.44 18.41
N LYS A 107 -4.77 -11.41 18.66
CA LYS A 107 -5.24 -10.03 18.73
C LYS A 107 -5.40 -9.52 17.31
N ASN A 108 -6.60 -9.09 16.97
CA ASN A 108 -6.89 -8.59 15.63
C ASN A 108 -6.62 -7.08 15.55
N ASP A 109 -5.36 -6.69 15.56
CA ASP A 109 -4.97 -5.30 15.35
C ASP A 109 -5.14 -4.90 13.88
N TYR A 110 -5.41 -3.61 13.65
CA TYR A 110 -5.40 -3.04 12.33
C TYR A 110 -4.02 -2.46 12.01
N TRP A 111 -3.67 -2.52 10.73
CA TRP A 111 -2.38 -2.10 10.21
C TRP A 111 -2.55 -1.19 9.00
N ALA A 112 -1.61 -0.30 8.80
CA ALA A 112 -1.34 0.35 7.53
C ALA A 112 -0.12 -0.31 6.87
N ILE A 113 -0.14 -0.42 5.54
CA ILE A 113 0.99 -0.92 4.76
C ILE A 113 1.43 0.13 3.75
N MET A 114 2.73 0.29 3.56
CA MET A 114 3.31 1.18 2.57
C MET A 114 4.35 0.42 1.76
N TYR A 115 4.36 0.65 0.46
CA TYR A 115 5.35 0.10 -0.47
C TYR A 115 5.46 0.98 -1.71
N ARG A 116 6.46 0.72 -2.54
CA ARG A 116 6.57 1.39 -3.84
C ARG A 116 6.84 0.40 -4.96
N THR A 117 6.41 0.76 -6.16
CA THR A 117 6.62 -0.01 -7.38
C THR A 117 7.35 0.86 -8.39
N LYS A 118 8.24 0.26 -9.18
CA LYS A 118 9.03 0.94 -10.20
C LYS A 118 8.47 0.66 -11.59
N GLY A 119 8.36 1.68 -12.42
CA GLY A 119 8.04 1.53 -13.83
C GLY A 119 9.27 1.21 -14.68
N THR A 120 9.05 0.69 -15.88
CA THR A 120 10.10 0.46 -16.89
C THR A 120 10.75 1.76 -17.35
N ASP A 121 10.06 2.88 -17.21
CA ASP A 121 10.52 4.24 -17.44
C ASP A 121 11.41 4.81 -16.30
N GLY A 122 11.56 4.05 -15.21
CA GLY A 122 12.35 4.42 -14.03
C GLY A 122 11.61 5.20 -12.96
N ALA A 123 10.39 5.67 -13.21
CA ALA A 123 9.60 6.42 -12.24
C ALA A 123 9.01 5.50 -11.15
N TRP A 124 8.88 6.04 -9.94
CA TRP A 124 8.33 5.33 -8.81
C TRP A 124 6.85 5.67 -8.58
N ARG A 125 6.13 4.67 -8.12
CA ARG A 125 4.76 4.80 -7.65
C ARG A 125 4.71 4.32 -6.21
N TYR A 126 4.33 5.22 -5.32
CA TYR A 126 4.21 5.00 -3.87
C TYR A 126 2.77 4.68 -3.53
N VAL A 127 2.60 3.69 -2.67
CA VAL A 127 1.28 3.21 -2.23
C VAL A 127 1.24 3.18 -0.72
N SER A 128 0.19 3.76 -0.14
CA SER A 128 -0.14 3.64 1.29
C SER A 128 -1.56 3.09 1.41
N ARG A 129 -1.74 1.97 2.11
CA ARG A 129 -3.03 1.41 2.49
C ARG A 129 -3.24 1.70 3.96
N LEU A 130 -4.34 2.37 4.29
CA LEU A 130 -4.50 3.06 5.56
C LEU A 130 -5.02 2.16 6.67
N LYS A 131 -5.82 1.14 6.34
CA LYS A 131 -6.45 0.28 7.33
C LYS A 131 -6.72 -1.10 6.75
N GLY A 132 -6.27 -2.12 7.43
CA GLY A 132 -6.57 -3.51 7.09
C GLY A 132 -6.03 -4.46 8.13
N ARG A 133 -6.24 -5.74 7.87
CA ARG A 133 -5.78 -6.84 8.74
C ARG A 133 -5.02 -7.86 7.94
N PHE A 134 -4.04 -8.45 8.58
CA PHE A 134 -3.34 -9.60 8.02
C PHE A 134 -4.10 -10.89 8.35
N GLY A 135 -4.20 -11.76 7.34
CA GLY A 135 -4.58 -13.16 7.54
C GLY A 135 -3.45 -13.97 8.15
N THR A 136 -3.73 -15.20 8.52
CA THR A 136 -2.68 -16.15 8.91
C THR A 136 -1.90 -16.51 7.66
N PRO A 137 -0.55 -16.36 7.66
CA PRO A 137 0.28 -16.73 6.52
C PRO A 137 0.12 -18.20 6.17
N GLU A 138 0.22 -18.50 4.88
CA GLU A 138 0.36 -19.87 4.43
C GLU A 138 1.80 -20.34 4.61
N GLU A 139 1.99 -21.44 5.31
CA GLU A 139 3.29 -22.07 5.49
C GLU A 139 3.41 -23.28 4.58
N SER A 140 4.49 -23.33 3.83
CA SER A 140 4.85 -24.47 3.01
C SER A 140 6.31 -24.82 3.26
N THR A 141 6.55 -26.02 3.72
CA THR A 141 7.91 -26.55 3.94
C THR A 141 8.17 -27.71 2.99
N LYS A 142 9.32 -27.70 2.33
CA LYS A 142 9.77 -28.81 1.49
C LYS A 142 11.01 -29.46 2.12
N THR A 143 11.16 -30.74 1.88
CA THR A 143 12.42 -31.43 2.23
C THR A 143 13.55 -30.90 1.37
N GLU A 144 14.73 -30.72 1.96
CA GLU A 144 15.95 -30.38 1.22
C GLU A 144 16.26 -31.50 0.22
N ASP A 145 16.41 -31.11 -1.02
CA ASP A 145 16.87 -31.97 -2.12
C ASP A 145 18.10 -31.34 -2.77
N ASP A 146 18.63 -31.94 -3.84
CA ASP A 146 19.79 -31.41 -4.56
C ASP A 146 19.54 -30.05 -5.25
N GLY A 147 18.33 -29.48 -5.10
CA GLY A 147 17.93 -28.18 -5.65
C GLY A 147 18.16 -27.04 -4.67
N THR A 148 18.29 -25.83 -5.21
CA THR A 148 18.39 -24.56 -4.45
C THR A 148 17.05 -23.85 -4.30
N GLU A 149 15.93 -24.58 -4.28
CA GLU A 149 14.60 -23.97 -4.15
C GLU A 149 14.41 -23.40 -2.74
N THR A 150 14.17 -22.08 -2.66
CA THR A 150 13.83 -21.40 -1.43
C THR A 150 12.31 -21.12 -1.39
N THR A 151 11.72 -21.20 -0.21
CA THR A 151 10.29 -20.92 -0.02
C THR A 151 10.10 -19.49 0.51
N ASN A 152 9.29 -18.71 -0.20
CA ASN A 152 8.83 -17.40 0.27
C ASN A 152 7.57 -17.56 1.14
N THR A 153 7.32 -16.58 2.00
CA THR A 153 6.11 -16.52 2.79
C THR A 153 5.07 -15.66 2.08
N SER A 154 3.86 -16.17 1.93
CA SER A 154 2.73 -15.41 1.39
C SER A 154 1.82 -14.96 2.53
N VAL A 155 1.53 -13.67 2.60
CA VAL A 155 0.61 -13.08 3.55
C VAL A 155 -0.50 -12.34 2.82
N GLU A 156 -1.73 -12.49 3.29
CA GLU A 156 -2.88 -11.75 2.77
C GLU A 156 -3.18 -10.57 3.69
N PHE A 157 -3.39 -9.40 3.10
CA PHE A 157 -3.84 -8.20 3.80
C PHE A 157 -5.19 -7.78 3.24
N THR A 158 -6.21 -7.74 4.10
CA THR A 158 -7.56 -7.28 3.75
C THR A 158 -7.70 -5.81 4.13
N GLY A 159 -7.70 -4.95 3.11
CA GLY A 159 -7.79 -3.50 3.25
C GLY A 159 -9.25 -3.01 3.23
N ILE A 160 -9.62 -2.18 4.19
CA ILE A 160 -10.96 -1.61 4.34
C ILE A 160 -10.90 -0.08 4.42
N TYR A 161 -12.06 0.57 4.32
CA TYR A 161 -12.18 2.01 4.53
C TYR A 161 -11.85 2.40 5.97
N THR A 162 -11.26 3.58 6.14
CA THR A 162 -11.10 4.23 7.45
C THR A 162 -12.44 4.69 7.99
N THR A 163 -12.57 4.79 9.31
CA THR A 163 -13.70 5.47 9.96
C THR A 163 -13.53 6.98 9.88
N HIS A 164 -12.28 7.44 9.95
CA HIS A 164 -11.91 8.82 9.77
C HIS A 164 -12.20 9.31 8.35
N GLU A 165 -12.74 10.51 8.23
CA GLU A 165 -12.97 11.19 6.97
C GLU A 165 -11.91 12.26 6.75
N PHE A 166 -11.16 12.11 5.67
CA PHE A 166 -10.13 13.07 5.25
C PHE A 166 -10.74 14.26 4.53
N ASP A 167 -10.15 15.44 4.68
CA ASP A 167 -10.57 16.64 3.95
C ASP A 167 -10.44 16.48 2.43
N LYS A 168 -9.49 15.65 1.98
CA LYS A 168 -9.28 15.25 0.57
C LYS A 168 -9.79 13.84 0.28
N GLY A 169 -10.97 13.48 0.76
CA GLY A 169 -11.52 12.13 0.57
C GLY A 169 -12.04 11.90 -0.84
N ARG A 170 -12.69 12.87 -1.46
CA ARG A 170 -13.25 12.80 -2.79
C ARG A 170 -13.10 14.13 -3.54
N TYR A 171 -12.67 14.08 -4.79
CA TYR A 171 -12.64 15.28 -5.64
C TYR A 171 -13.94 15.42 -6.41
N ASN A 172 -14.58 16.59 -6.28
CA ASN A 172 -15.80 16.90 -7.02
C ASN A 172 -15.44 17.66 -8.30
N ASP A 173 -15.61 16.99 -9.44
CA ASP A 173 -15.28 17.54 -10.76
C ASP A 173 -16.12 18.72 -11.18
N THR A 174 -17.34 18.84 -10.65
CA THR A 174 -18.24 19.95 -10.95
C THR A 174 -17.85 21.21 -10.18
N THR A 175 -17.60 21.09 -8.88
CA THR A 175 -17.24 22.22 -8.01
C THR A 175 -15.74 22.52 -8.01
N LYS A 176 -14.91 21.60 -8.56
CA LYS A 176 -13.44 21.66 -8.53
C LYS A 176 -12.88 21.75 -7.10
N LYS A 177 -13.54 21.12 -6.15
CA LYS A 177 -13.15 21.11 -4.74
C LYS A 177 -13.06 19.69 -4.20
N TRP A 178 -12.23 19.53 -3.19
CA TRP A 178 -12.22 18.32 -2.38
C TRP A 178 -13.38 18.31 -1.39
N GLU A 179 -13.97 17.16 -1.21
CA GLU A 179 -15.01 16.86 -0.23
C GLU A 179 -14.48 15.84 0.77
N LYS A 180 -14.99 15.90 1.99
CA LYS A 180 -14.64 14.92 3.03
C LYS A 180 -15.07 13.53 2.62
N GLY A 181 -14.28 12.55 3.04
CA GLY A 181 -14.59 11.16 2.80
C GLY A 181 -13.54 10.20 3.36
N SER A 182 -13.99 9.01 3.68
CA SER A 182 -13.12 7.91 4.08
C SER A 182 -12.31 7.38 2.90
N ALA A 183 -11.16 6.77 3.19
CA ALA A 183 -10.28 6.22 2.16
C ALA A 183 -9.72 4.86 2.57
N LYS A 184 -9.52 3.96 1.61
CA LYS A 184 -8.77 2.71 1.81
C LYS A 184 -7.26 2.93 1.73
N GLY A 185 -6.84 3.94 0.95
CA GLY A 185 -5.44 4.23 0.73
C GLY A 185 -5.22 5.36 -0.25
N ILE A 186 -3.95 5.67 -0.47
CA ILE A 186 -3.50 6.62 -1.47
C ILE A 186 -2.46 6.00 -2.39
N VAL A 187 -2.39 6.54 -3.58
CA VAL A 187 -1.37 6.21 -4.57
C VAL A 187 -0.78 7.51 -5.10
N VAL A 188 0.54 7.63 -5.02
CA VAL A 188 1.28 8.79 -5.51
C VAL A 188 2.25 8.32 -6.59
N ASP A 189 2.22 8.96 -7.75
CA ASP A 189 3.04 8.59 -8.90
C ASP A 189 3.97 9.76 -9.26
N GLU A 190 5.27 9.50 -9.26
CA GLU A 190 6.31 10.49 -9.59
C GLU A 190 6.21 11.05 -11.01
N ARG A 191 5.55 10.35 -11.92
CA ARG A 191 5.32 10.84 -13.30
C ARG A 191 4.59 12.17 -13.34
N TYR A 192 3.76 12.43 -12.33
CA TYR A 192 3.09 13.71 -12.20
C TYR A 192 3.98 14.80 -11.60
N GLY A 193 5.11 14.44 -10.95
CA GLY A 193 6.15 15.33 -10.45
C GLY A 193 5.67 16.41 -9.47
N LYS A 194 4.56 16.19 -8.76
CA LYS A 194 3.88 17.23 -7.97
C LYS A 194 3.82 16.98 -6.48
N ALA A 195 4.09 15.75 -6.04
CA ALA A 195 4.03 15.37 -4.64
C ALA A 195 5.44 15.26 -4.05
N ASP A 196 5.59 15.75 -2.82
CA ASP A 196 6.79 15.50 -2.03
C ASP A 196 6.72 14.10 -1.41
N VAL A 197 7.58 13.22 -1.87
CA VAL A 197 7.70 11.82 -1.42
C VAL A 197 8.98 11.54 -0.64
N SER A 198 9.77 12.57 -0.33
CA SER A 198 11.07 12.44 0.33
C SER A 198 10.97 11.73 1.70
N THR A 199 9.87 11.97 2.42
CA THR A 199 9.60 11.40 3.75
C THR A 199 8.45 10.38 3.74
N PHE A 200 8.19 9.75 2.58
CA PHE A 200 7.00 8.92 2.40
C PHE A 200 6.92 7.76 3.41
N PHE A 201 8.05 7.17 3.76
CA PHE A 201 8.12 6.03 4.68
C PHE A 201 8.42 6.40 6.13
N GLU A 202 8.61 7.68 6.46
CA GLU A 202 8.85 8.13 7.83
C GLU A 202 7.58 8.16 8.67
N LYS A 203 6.43 8.28 8.02
CA LYS A 203 5.09 8.25 8.65
C LYS A 203 4.06 7.73 7.66
N VAL A 204 2.95 7.21 8.17
CA VAL A 204 1.83 6.79 7.31
C VAL A 204 1.28 8.00 6.57
N GLN A 205 1.36 7.95 5.25
CA GLN A 205 0.85 9.01 4.39
C GLN A 205 -0.64 8.83 4.14
N THR A 206 -1.39 9.90 4.35
CA THR A 206 -2.84 9.98 4.18
C THR A 206 -3.19 11.01 3.10
N PRO A 207 -4.45 11.07 2.64
CA PRO A 207 -4.88 12.10 1.68
C PRO A 207 -4.52 13.53 2.11
N ASP A 208 -4.52 13.82 3.42
CA ASP A 208 -4.29 15.17 3.95
C ASP A 208 -2.82 15.46 4.25
N THR A 209 -1.96 14.43 4.37
CA THR A 209 -0.53 14.61 4.69
C THR A 209 0.34 14.81 3.46
N ILE A 210 -0.08 14.35 2.28
CA ILE A 210 0.67 14.53 1.04
C ILE A 210 0.63 16.01 0.65
N LYS A 211 1.82 16.60 0.55
CA LYS A 211 2.03 17.98 0.13
C LYS A 211 2.53 18.04 -1.30
N ALA A 212 2.25 19.15 -1.97
CA ALA A 212 2.89 19.44 -3.24
C ALA A 212 4.37 19.78 -3.02
N THR A 213 5.21 19.34 -3.94
CA THR A 213 6.60 19.79 -3.99
C THR A 213 6.61 21.30 -4.12
N THR A 214 7.20 22.01 -3.16
CA THR A 214 7.49 23.42 -3.32
C THR A 214 8.59 23.53 -4.38
N ALA A 215 8.30 24.20 -5.49
CA ALA A 215 9.28 24.47 -6.53
C ALA A 215 10.41 25.33 -5.92
N SER A 216 11.45 24.68 -5.44
CA SER A 216 12.71 25.30 -5.05
C SER A 216 13.75 24.89 -6.09
N ASP A 217 14.14 25.87 -6.89
CA ASP A 217 15.29 25.97 -7.80
C ASP A 217 15.84 24.74 -8.54
N PRO A 218 15.99 24.82 -9.87
CA PRO A 218 16.56 23.76 -10.70
C PRO A 218 18.10 23.70 -10.64
N GLN A 219 18.72 23.83 -9.48
CA GLN A 219 20.19 23.89 -9.38
C GLN A 219 20.89 22.76 -8.62
N THR A 220 20.28 21.60 -8.38
CA THR A 220 21.00 20.54 -7.65
C THR A 220 21.12 19.19 -8.37
N GLN A 221 20.87 19.12 -9.67
CA GLN A 221 21.02 17.85 -10.42
C GLN A 221 22.23 17.78 -11.35
N SER A 222 23.17 18.74 -11.37
CA SER A 222 24.34 18.69 -12.27
C SER A 222 25.70 18.47 -11.58
N ALA A 223 25.75 18.02 -10.33
CA ALA A 223 27.02 17.92 -9.58
C ALA A 223 27.45 16.50 -9.16
N LYS A 224 26.98 15.44 -9.80
CA LYS A 224 27.47 14.05 -9.52
C LYS A 224 27.91 13.26 -10.75
N SER A 225 28.37 13.92 -11.81
CA SER A 225 28.93 13.24 -12.96
C SER A 225 30.25 13.92 -13.43
N SER A 226 31.23 14.01 -12.56
CA SER A 226 32.62 14.20 -12.96
C SER A 226 33.55 14.07 -11.76
N LYS A 227 33.95 12.86 -11.40
CA LYS A 227 35.22 12.55 -10.73
C LYS A 227 35.41 11.04 -10.65
N SER A 228 35.96 10.48 -11.72
CA SER A 228 36.88 9.35 -11.63
C SER A 228 37.53 9.13 -12.99
N VAL A 229 38.54 9.93 -13.29
CA VAL A 229 39.67 9.53 -14.13
C VAL A 229 40.90 10.27 -13.57
N ASN A 230 41.65 9.54 -12.81
CA ASN A 230 43.12 9.46 -12.79
C ASN A 230 43.53 8.44 -11.74
#